data_949eee60a788d93ea36c2030e6573c12
#
_entry.id   949eee60a788d93ea36c2030e6573c12
#
_cell.length_a   1.000
_cell.length_b   1.000
_cell.length_c   1.000
_cell.angle_alpha   90.00
_cell.angle_beta   90.00
_cell.angle_gamma   90.00
#
_symmetry.space_group_name_H-M   'P 1'
#
loop_
_entity.id
_entity.type
_entity.pdbx_description
1 polymer ?
#
loop_
_entity_poly.entity_id
_entity_poly.type
_entity_poly.pdbx_seq_one_letter_code
_entity_poly.pdbx_strand_id
1 'polypeptide(L)'
;NKFHRFDSTLINISGKLLKDGLNLGGKTDDKQIKLSFGLKHSIPSSVRFCTEQAESSEDIALVRAINEAKLEKEDIILFDRGIASANTFKNLTQEEKQFITRINVNRCYELVKTKEVILIPNSDLEIISDEIVNLYARKKKKINNNVRLIKARNKQGDELWFLTNIMHLSSYDIASIYKRRWDIEVFFKFLKQHLQFKHFISYNQNGMQVYIYCLLIAAILFVIFKITNKLSGFKIALLQFTLMLEKAIIKDIVIFSGGNPELVELRL
;
A
#
# COMPACT_ATOMS: atom_id res chain seq x y z
N ASN A 1 9.56 -5.50 -13.80
CA ASN A 1 8.44 -4.57 -13.58
C ASN A 1 8.42 -4.12 -12.13
N LYS A 2 8.50 -2.84 -11.92
CA LYS A 2 8.58 -2.22 -10.59
C LYS A 2 7.17 -1.81 -10.14
N PHE A 3 6.51 -2.65 -9.32
CA PHE A 3 5.18 -2.34 -8.79
C PHE A 3 5.31 -1.53 -7.51
N HIS A 4 4.67 -0.39 -7.48
CA HIS A 4 4.59 0.49 -6.32
C HIS A 4 3.16 0.49 -5.79
N ARG A 5 2.94 -0.12 -4.65
CA ARG A 5 1.63 -0.30 -4.04
C ARG A 5 1.38 0.82 -3.06
N PHE A 6 0.23 1.45 -3.14
CA PHE A 6 -0.19 2.50 -2.23
C PHE A 6 -1.48 2.12 -1.53
N ASP A 7 -1.51 2.33 -0.22
CA ASP A 7 -2.69 2.13 0.61
C ASP A 7 -2.55 2.92 1.91
N SER A 8 -3.67 3.17 2.59
CA SER A 8 -3.69 3.86 3.87
C SER A 8 -4.17 2.95 4.99
N THR A 9 -3.67 3.20 6.17
CA THR A 9 -4.12 2.52 7.39
C THR A 9 -4.47 3.54 8.46
N LEU A 10 -5.52 3.21 9.22
CA LEU A 10 -5.97 4.00 10.35
C LEU A 10 -5.44 3.41 11.65
N ILE A 11 -5.03 4.27 12.55
CA ILE A 11 -4.62 3.92 13.90
C ILE A 11 -5.53 4.65 14.87
N ASN A 12 -6.33 3.88 15.60
CA ASN A 12 -7.16 4.41 16.68
C ASN A 12 -6.28 4.61 17.91
N ILE A 13 -6.27 5.81 18.43
CA ILE A 13 -5.62 6.14 19.69
C ILE A 13 -6.73 6.59 20.63
N SER A 14 -6.71 6.15 21.89
CA SER A 14 -7.73 6.54 22.87
C SER A 14 -7.81 8.08 22.93
N GLY A 15 -8.95 8.62 22.54
CA GLY A 15 -9.15 9.99 22.06
C GLY A 15 -8.82 11.12 23.02
N LYS A 16 -8.75 10.86 24.33
CA LYS A 16 -8.54 11.92 25.33
C LYS A 16 -7.14 12.53 25.36
N LEU A 17 -6.16 11.89 24.72
CA LEU A 17 -4.75 12.27 24.80
C LEU A 17 -4.20 12.89 23.51
N LEU A 18 -4.95 12.81 22.41
CA LEU A 18 -4.52 13.36 21.13
C LEU A 18 -5.07 14.77 20.92
N LYS A 19 -4.20 15.77 20.92
CA LYS A 19 -4.57 17.13 20.50
C LYS A 19 -4.77 17.24 19.01
N ASP A 20 -3.95 16.50 18.23
CA ASP A 20 -3.93 16.49 16.78
C ASP A 20 -4.42 15.14 16.25
N GLY A 21 -5.18 15.13 15.14
CA GLY A 21 -5.69 13.91 14.52
C GLY A 21 -6.94 14.19 13.70
N LEU A 22 -7.34 13.21 12.90
CA LEU A 22 -8.50 13.30 12.00
C LEU A 22 -9.79 12.92 12.73
N ASN A 23 -10.84 13.71 12.53
CA ASN A 23 -12.20 13.35 12.91
C ASN A 23 -12.82 12.54 11.77
N LEU A 24 -12.94 11.22 11.93
CA LEU A 24 -13.44 10.33 10.88
C LEU A 24 -14.93 9.98 11.04
N GLY A 25 -15.63 10.69 11.90
CA GLY A 25 -17.02 10.45 12.23
C GLY A 25 -17.18 9.28 13.20
N GLY A 26 -18.05 9.45 14.18
CA GLY A 26 -18.33 8.47 15.22
C GLY A 26 -19.03 9.14 16.39
N LYS A 27 -19.54 8.34 17.34
CA LYS A 27 -20.21 8.83 18.56
C LYS A 27 -19.25 9.35 19.65
N THR A 28 -17.95 9.26 19.40
CA THR A 28 -16.89 9.64 20.33
C THR A 28 -15.99 10.67 19.68
N ASP A 29 -15.47 11.62 20.47
CA ASP A 29 -14.43 12.58 20.07
C ASP A 29 -13.05 11.92 19.82
N ASP A 30 -13.07 10.63 19.47
CA ASP A 30 -11.86 9.86 19.23
C ASP A 30 -11.20 10.30 17.93
N LYS A 31 -10.03 10.90 18.06
CA LYS A 31 -9.19 11.25 16.93
C LYS A 31 -8.41 10.04 16.45
N GLN A 32 -8.24 9.94 15.15
CA GLN A 32 -7.51 8.86 14.51
C GLN A 32 -6.31 9.42 13.73
N ILE A 33 -5.26 8.63 13.65
CA ILE A 33 -4.13 8.94 12.77
C ILE A 33 -4.27 8.08 11.51
N LYS A 34 -4.20 8.73 10.37
CA LYS A 34 -4.14 8.08 9.08
C LYS A 34 -2.72 8.12 8.55
N LEU A 35 -2.22 6.98 8.11
CA LEU A 35 -0.92 6.84 7.49
C LEU A 35 -1.10 6.27 6.10
N SER A 36 -0.58 6.96 5.10
CA SER A 36 -0.53 6.46 3.72
C SER A 36 0.87 5.94 3.41
N PHE A 37 0.94 4.72 2.92
CA PHE A 37 2.19 4.02 2.63
C PHE A 37 2.36 3.79 1.15
N GLY A 38 3.62 3.89 0.69
CA GLY A 38 4.09 3.29 -0.54
C GLY A 38 4.94 2.06 -0.24
N LEU A 39 4.69 0.95 -0.93
CA LEU A 39 5.43 -0.30 -0.78
C LEU A 39 6.03 -0.72 -2.13
N LYS A 40 7.36 -0.81 -2.21
CA LYS A 40 8.10 -1.27 -3.39
C LYS A 40 8.92 -2.50 -3.02
N HIS A 41 8.82 -3.61 -3.78
CA HIS A 41 9.52 -4.86 -3.50
C HIS A 41 9.37 -5.39 -2.06
N SER A 42 8.17 -5.29 -1.48
CA SER A 42 7.86 -5.65 -0.09
C SER A 42 8.53 -4.77 0.98
N ILE A 43 9.18 -3.69 0.59
CA ILE A 43 9.83 -2.73 1.48
C ILE A 43 9.04 -1.41 1.45
N PRO A 44 8.76 -0.79 2.61
CA PRO A 44 8.17 0.54 2.64
C PRO A 44 9.12 1.55 1.97
N SER A 45 8.62 2.24 0.95
CA SER A 45 9.37 3.23 0.16
C SER A 45 8.99 4.66 0.51
N SER A 46 7.79 4.84 1.06
CA SER A 46 7.31 6.11 1.55
C SER A 46 6.27 5.92 2.65
N VAL A 47 6.19 6.87 3.56
CA VAL A 47 5.13 6.99 4.55
C VAL A 47 4.74 8.44 4.71
N ARG A 48 3.45 8.72 4.66
CA ARG A 48 2.89 10.04 4.89
C ARG A 48 1.98 10.01 6.11
N PHE A 49 2.20 10.94 7.04
CA PHE A 49 1.29 11.22 8.14
C PHE A 49 0.24 12.21 7.68
N CYS A 50 -1.02 11.81 7.71
CA CYS A 50 -2.13 12.65 7.33
C CYS A 50 -2.59 13.45 8.55
N THR A 51 -2.37 14.77 8.52
CA THR A 51 -2.65 15.68 9.63
C THR A 51 -3.79 16.65 9.34
N GLU A 52 -4.08 16.89 8.06
CA GLU A 52 -5.15 17.78 7.65
C GLU A 52 -6.48 17.03 7.54
N GLN A 53 -7.58 17.62 8.03
CA GLN A 53 -8.92 16.98 7.99
C GLN A 53 -9.36 16.59 6.57
N ALA A 54 -8.93 17.31 5.54
CA ALA A 54 -9.18 16.95 4.15
C ALA A 54 -8.58 15.59 3.76
N GLU A 55 -7.50 15.15 4.41
CA GLU A 55 -6.84 13.87 4.20
C GLU A 55 -7.61 12.68 4.80
N SER A 56 -8.77 12.92 5.42
CA SER A 56 -9.73 11.85 5.72
C SER A 56 -10.16 11.12 4.44
N SER A 57 -10.24 11.82 3.31
CA SER A 57 -10.51 11.26 1.98
C SER A 57 -9.29 10.60 1.38
N GLU A 58 -9.46 9.39 0.79
CA GLU A 58 -8.41 8.71 0.02
C GLU A 58 -8.03 9.46 -1.26
N ASP A 59 -9.00 10.12 -1.91
CA ASP A 59 -8.74 10.97 -3.09
C ASP A 59 -7.75 12.12 -2.80
N ILE A 60 -7.51 12.45 -1.52
CA ILE A 60 -6.55 13.48 -1.12
C ILE A 60 -5.31 12.83 -0.49
N ALA A 61 -5.48 12.01 0.54
CA ALA A 61 -4.37 11.44 1.30
C ALA A 61 -3.46 10.57 0.43
N LEU A 62 -4.05 9.65 -0.33
CA LEU A 62 -3.29 8.71 -1.14
C LEU A 62 -2.67 9.39 -2.36
N VAL A 63 -3.37 10.36 -2.96
CA VAL A 63 -2.82 11.15 -4.08
C VAL A 63 -1.60 11.96 -3.63
N ARG A 64 -1.65 12.58 -2.45
CA ARG A 64 -0.49 13.28 -1.88
C ARG A 64 0.67 12.32 -1.63
N ALA A 65 0.40 11.12 -1.07
CA ALA A 65 1.43 10.11 -0.86
C ALA A 65 2.06 9.62 -2.17
N ILE A 66 1.28 9.45 -3.23
CA ILE A 66 1.77 9.10 -4.57
C ILE A 66 2.65 10.21 -5.14
N ASN A 67 2.26 11.48 -4.96
CA ASN A 67 3.02 12.62 -5.50
C ASN A 67 4.33 12.87 -4.76
N GLU A 68 4.40 12.56 -3.47
CA GLU A 68 5.62 12.68 -2.67
C GLU A 68 6.58 11.48 -2.85
N ALA A 69 6.08 10.37 -3.36
CA ALA A 69 6.90 9.19 -3.57
C ALA A 69 7.89 9.37 -4.73
N LYS A 70 9.11 8.86 -4.53
CA LYS A 70 10.10 8.78 -5.62
C LYS A 70 9.71 7.66 -6.58
N LEU A 71 9.00 8.02 -7.64
CA LEU A 71 8.56 7.09 -8.68
C LEU A 71 9.52 7.18 -9.89
N GLU A 72 9.86 6.02 -10.43
CA GLU A 72 10.55 5.92 -11.71
C GLU A 72 9.53 5.86 -12.86
N LYS A 73 9.91 6.27 -14.05
CA LYS A 73 8.99 6.32 -15.23
C LYS A 73 8.32 4.98 -15.54
N GLU A 74 8.99 3.87 -15.21
CA GLU A 74 8.50 2.52 -15.46
C GLU A 74 7.72 1.91 -14.29
N ASP A 75 7.58 2.65 -13.19
CA ASP A 75 6.84 2.16 -12.02
C ASP A 75 5.35 2.13 -12.32
N ILE A 76 4.73 0.99 -12.02
CA ILE A 76 3.27 0.84 -12.09
C ILE A 76 2.70 1.02 -10.69
N ILE A 77 1.86 2.03 -10.52
CA ILE A 77 1.20 2.36 -9.26
C ILE A 77 -0.04 1.49 -9.10
N LEU A 78 -0.12 0.77 -7.99
CA LEU A 78 -1.26 -0.05 -7.63
C LEU A 78 -1.93 0.55 -6.39
N PHE A 79 -3.23 0.81 -6.47
CA PHE A 79 -4.03 1.27 -5.34
C PHE A 79 -5.45 0.71 -5.42
N ASP A 80 -6.18 0.82 -4.33
CA ASP A 80 -7.53 0.30 -4.25
C ASP A 80 -8.57 1.29 -4.81
N ARG A 81 -9.85 0.91 -4.72
CA ARG A 81 -11.00 1.72 -5.16
C ARG A 81 -11.28 2.96 -4.31
N GLY A 82 -10.47 3.24 -3.30
CA GLY A 82 -10.61 4.43 -2.44
C GLY A 82 -10.41 5.73 -3.20
N ILE A 83 -9.53 5.72 -4.23
CA ILE A 83 -9.43 6.82 -5.19
C ILE A 83 -10.54 6.66 -6.23
N ALA A 84 -11.48 7.59 -6.25
CA ALA A 84 -12.64 7.52 -7.13
C ALA A 84 -12.76 8.71 -8.10
N SER A 85 -11.94 9.74 -7.96
CA SER A 85 -12.02 10.97 -8.75
C SER A 85 -11.54 10.78 -10.20
N ALA A 86 -12.39 11.07 -11.18
CA ALA A 86 -12.02 11.04 -12.59
C ALA A 86 -10.91 12.06 -12.94
N ASN A 87 -10.86 13.19 -12.22
CA ASN A 87 -9.78 14.18 -12.38
C ASN A 87 -8.45 13.63 -11.89
N THR A 88 -8.43 12.85 -10.81
CA THR A 88 -7.21 12.20 -10.31
C THR A 88 -6.62 11.27 -11.37
N PHE A 89 -7.44 10.42 -11.99
CA PHE A 89 -6.97 9.53 -13.07
C PHE A 89 -6.46 10.32 -14.28
N LYS A 90 -7.13 11.43 -14.62
CA LYS A 90 -6.65 12.34 -15.67
C LYS A 90 -5.27 12.92 -15.34
N ASN A 91 -5.09 13.43 -14.13
CA ASN A 91 -3.81 14.02 -13.70
C ASN A 91 -2.69 12.97 -13.72
N LEU A 92 -2.93 11.76 -13.18
CA LEU A 92 -1.94 10.68 -13.24
C LEU A 92 -1.54 10.34 -14.69
N THR A 93 -2.50 10.34 -15.61
CA THR A 93 -2.23 10.08 -17.03
C THR A 93 -1.42 11.23 -17.67
N GLN A 94 -1.75 12.48 -17.36
CA GLN A 94 -1.03 13.66 -17.87
C GLN A 94 0.40 13.75 -17.33
N GLU A 95 0.62 13.26 -16.12
CA GLU A 95 1.94 13.17 -15.48
C GLU A 95 2.71 11.90 -15.91
N GLU A 96 2.23 11.18 -16.91
CA GLU A 96 2.81 9.90 -17.40
C GLU A 96 2.99 8.83 -16.32
N LYS A 97 2.29 8.92 -15.20
CA LYS A 97 2.29 7.92 -14.13
C LYS A 97 1.41 6.75 -14.52
N GLN A 98 2.00 5.57 -14.71
CA GLN A 98 1.25 4.35 -15.02
C GLN A 98 0.54 3.85 -13.76
N PHE A 99 -0.75 3.50 -13.87
CA PHE A 99 -1.51 3.00 -12.72
C PHE A 99 -2.44 1.84 -13.08
N ILE A 100 -2.75 1.01 -12.10
CA ILE A 100 -3.82 0.02 -12.14
C ILE A 100 -4.59 0.10 -10.83
N THR A 101 -5.92 0.25 -10.92
CA THR A 101 -6.81 0.29 -9.76
C THR A 101 -8.08 -0.50 -10.03
N ARG A 102 -8.87 -0.74 -8.98
CA ARG A 102 -10.28 -1.15 -9.11
C ARG A 102 -11.19 0.06 -9.01
N ILE A 103 -12.32 -0.02 -9.69
CA ILE A 103 -13.39 0.97 -9.55
C ILE A 103 -14.72 0.25 -9.23
N ASN A 104 -15.70 1.01 -8.78
CA ASN A 104 -17.03 0.48 -8.50
C ASN A 104 -17.72 0.00 -9.77
N VAL A 105 -18.38 -1.14 -9.73
CA VAL A 105 -19.08 -1.80 -10.85
C VAL A 105 -20.17 -0.89 -11.48
N ASN A 106 -20.75 0.00 -10.70
CA ASN A 106 -21.80 0.92 -11.20
C ASN A 106 -21.26 2.30 -11.62
N ARG A 107 -19.94 2.41 -11.90
CA ARG A 107 -19.33 3.66 -12.32
C ARG A 107 -19.84 4.08 -13.69
N CYS A 108 -20.40 5.29 -13.78
CA CYS A 108 -20.81 5.85 -15.07
C CYS A 108 -19.60 6.23 -15.93
N TYR A 109 -19.62 5.85 -17.17
CA TYR A 109 -18.59 6.16 -18.17
C TYR A 109 -19.22 6.26 -19.56
N GLU A 110 -18.47 6.82 -20.50
CA GLU A 110 -18.79 6.81 -21.92
C GLU A 110 -17.81 5.89 -22.63
N LEU A 111 -18.36 4.96 -23.42
CA LEU A 111 -17.55 4.07 -24.26
C LEU A 111 -16.97 4.87 -25.43
N VAL A 112 -15.64 4.79 -25.61
CA VAL A 112 -14.95 5.38 -26.76
C VAL A 112 -14.63 4.29 -27.78
N LYS A 113 -14.09 3.15 -27.35
CA LYS A 113 -13.69 2.05 -28.22
C LYS A 113 -13.65 0.76 -27.44
N THR A 114 -14.08 -0.35 -28.06
CA THR A 114 -13.88 -1.71 -27.54
C THR A 114 -12.58 -2.29 -28.10
N LYS A 115 -11.83 -2.97 -27.25
CA LYS A 115 -10.65 -3.76 -27.63
C LYS A 115 -11.04 -5.23 -27.76
N GLU A 116 -10.32 -5.95 -28.59
CA GLU A 116 -10.45 -7.40 -28.67
C GLU A 116 -9.97 -8.07 -27.39
N VAL A 117 -10.73 -9.04 -26.90
CA VAL A 117 -10.40 -9.84 -25.73
C VAL A 117 -9.96 -11.23 -26.17
N ILE A 118 -8.71 -11.56 -25.90
CA ILE A 118 -8.20 -12.92 -26.10
C ILE A 118 -8.56 -13.73 -24.86
N LEU A 119 -9.46 -14.70 -25.00
CA LEU A 119 -9.86 -15.57 -23.89
C LEU A 119 -8.76 -16.59 -23.57
N ILE A 120 -8.39 -16.70 -22.29
CA ILE A 120 -7.48 -17.73 -21.79
C ILE A 120 -8.29 -18.82 -21.10
N PRO A 121 -8.34 -20.05 -21.65
CA PRO A 121 -9.04 -21.16 -21.02
C PRO A 121 -8.50 -21.43 -19.60
N ASN A 122 -9.39 -21.83 -18.69
CA ASN A 122 -9.06 -22.19 -17.31
C ASN A 122 -8.40 -21.08 -16.47
N SER A 123 -8.55 -19.81 -16.85
CA SER A 123 -8.12 -18.68 -16.02
C SER A 123 -8.94 -18.56 -14.74
N ASP A 124 -8.32 -18.03 -13.67
CA ASP A 124 -9.03 -17.66 -12.43
C ASP A 124 -10.01 -16.50 -12.62
N LEU A 125 -9.87 -15.76 -13.72
CA LEU A 125 -10.71 -14.62 -14.10
C LEU A 125 -11.19 -14.81 -15.53
N GLU A 126 -12.48 -14.63 -15.74
CA GLU A 126 -13.11 -14.48 -17.05
C GLU A 126 -13.12 -13.00 -17.42
N ILE A 127 -12.48 -12.61 -18.51
CA ILE A 127 -12.54 -11.24 -19.01
C ILE A 127 -13.83 -11.08 -19.81
N ILE A 128 -14.71 -10.19 -19.36
CA ILE A 128 -16.01 -9.91 -19.98
C ILE A 128 -15.85 -8.89 -21.10
N SER A 129 -15.12 -7.77 -20.84
CA SER A 129 -14.86 -6.74 -21.83
C SER A 129 -13.56 -5.98 -21.52
N ASP A 130 -13.00 -5.39 -22.57
CA ASP A 130 -11.83 -4.51 -22.52
C ASP A 130 -12.16 -3.26 -23.36
N GLU A 131 -12.29 -2.13 -22.71
CA GLU A 131 -12.89 -0.93 -23.26
C GLU A 131 -11.98 0.28 -23.02
N ILE A 132 -11.94 1.20 -23.98
CA ILE A 132 -11.41 2.53 -23.76
C ILE A 132 -12.58 3.44 -23.47
N VAL A 133 -12.52 4.16 -22.36
CA VAL A 133 -13.65 4.90 -21.82
C VAL A 133 -13.24 6.30 -21.34
N ASN A 134 -14.22 7.20 -21.32
CA ASN A 134 -14.15 8.47 -20.61
C ASN A 134 -15.01 8.39 -19.35
N LEU A 135 -14.45 8.73 -18.20
CA LEU A 135 -15.18 8.75 -16.94
C LEU A 135 -15.94 10.05 -16.75
N TYR A 136 -17.04 9.97 -16.02
CA TYR A 136 -17.74 11.16 -15.56
C TYR A 136 -17.26 11.58 -14.16
N ALA A 137 -17.00 12.89 -13.99
CA ALA A 137 -16.83 13.52 -12.69
C ALA A 137 -18.19 13.78 -12.03
N ARG A 138 -18.17 14.34 -10.81
CA ARG A 138 -19.40 14.78 -10.13
C ARG A 138 -20.21 15.69 -11.04
N LYS A 139 -21.54 15.69 -10.86
CA LYS A 139 -22.52 16.42 -11.70
C LYS A 139 -22.50 16.02 -13.19
N LYS A 140 -22.15 14.76 -13.49
CA LYS A 140 -22.10 14.19 -14.85
C LYS A 140 -21.21 14.98 -15.84
N LYS A 141 -20.20 15.71 -15.33
CA LYS A 141 -19.21 16.37 -16.20
C LYS A 141 -18.30 15.30 -16.78
N LYS A 142 -18.30 15.17 -18.09
CA LYS A 142 -17.39 14.25 -18.82
C LYS A 142 -15.95 14.70 -18.70
N ILE A 143 -15.05 13.78 -18.40
CA ILE A 143 -13.60 13.99 -18.37
C ILE A 143 -12.99 13.21 -19.53
N ASN A 144 -12.54 13.93 -20.54
CA ASN A 144 -11.84 13.33 -21.69
C ASN A 144 -10.45 12.88 -21.24
N ASN A 145 -10.29 11.58 -21.00
CA ASN A 145 -9.06 11.01 -20.50
C ASN A 145 -8.67 9.66 -21.12
N ASN A 146 -9.53 9.07 -21.96
CA ASN A 146 -9.26 7.80 -22.64
C ASN A 146 -8.53 6.76 -21.77
N VAL A 147 -9.11 6.42 -20.63
CA VAL A 147 -8.61 5.35 -19.76
C VAL A 147 -9.18 4.01 -20.20
N ARG A 148 -8.47 2.93 -19.89
CA ARG A 148 -8.86 1.56 -20.22
C ARG A 148 -9.60 0.95 -19.05
N LEU A 149 -10.79 0.42 -19.31
CA LEU A 149 -11.64 -0.28 -18.38
C LEU A 149 -11.74 -1.75 -18.77
N ILE A 150 -11.28 -2.62 -17.89
CA ILE A 150 -11.35 -4.08 -18.06
C ILE A 150 -12.37 -4.62 -17.07
N LYS A 151 -13.41 -5.27 -17.57
CA LYS A 151 -14.41 -5.93 -16.77
C LYS A 151 -14.12 -7.43 -16.75
N ALA A 152 -14.09 -7.99 -15.56
CA ALA A 152 -13.82 -9.41 -15.36
C ALA A 152 -14.81 -10.00 -14.35
N ARG A 153 -14.94 -11.33 -14.35
CA ARG A 153 -15.68 -12.10 -13.36
C ARG A 153 -14.76 -13.11 -12.71
N ASN A 154 -14.81 -13.23 -11.38
CA ASN A 154 -14.06 -14.25 -10.66
C ASN A 154 -14.84 -15.61 -10.66
N LYS A 155 -14.22 -16.66 -10.14
CA LYS A 155 -14.85 -18.00 -10.01
C LYS A 155 -16.09 -18.03 -9.10
N GLN A 156 -16.23 -17.05 -8.20
CA GLN A 156 -17.37 -16.89 -7.32
C GLN A 156 -18.54 -16.16 -7.99
N GLY A 157 -18.35 -15.63 -9.20
CA GLY A 157 -19.35 -14.88 -9.95
C GLY A 157 -19.30 -13.36 -9.71
N ASP A 158 -18.39 -12.85 -8.86
CA ASP A 158 -18.28 -11.42 -8.58
C ASP A 158 -17.67 -10.67 -9.76
N GLU A 159 -18.26 -9.53 -10.11
CA GLU A 159 -17.69 -8.63 -11.09
C GLU A 159 -16.57 -7.77 -10.52
N LEU A 160 -15.49 -7.66 -11.27
CA LEU A 160 -14.30 -6.89 -10.95
C LEU A 160 -14.01 -5.94 -12.10
N TRP A 161 -14.01 -4.62 -11.81
CA TRP A 161 -13.70 -3.61 -12.81
C TRP A 161 -12.34 -3.00 -12.54
N PHE A 162 -11.39 -3.19 -13.47
CA PHE A 162 -10.04 -2.65 -13.41
C PHE A 162 -9.93 -1.43 -14.31
N LEU A 163 -9.36 -0.35 -13.79
CA LEU A 163 -9.08 0.88 -14.53
C LEU A 163 -7.58 1.10 -14.62
N THR A 164 -7.12 1.48 -15.82
CA THR A 164 -5.69 1.73 -16.06
C THR A 164 -5.49 2.72 -17.22
N ASN A 165 -4.32 3.36 -17.27
CA ASN A 165 -3.86 4.09 -18.44
C ASN A 165 -2.84 3.31 -19.28
N ILE A 166 -2.57 2.04 -18.92
CA ILE A 166 -1.63 1.17 -19.64
C ILE A 166 -2.36 0.49 -20.81
N MET A 167 -1.92 0.79 -22.04
CA MET A 167 -2.60 0.32 -23.25
C MET A 167 -1.95 -0.91 -23.90
N HIS A 168 -0.68 -1.20 -23.58
CA HIS A 168 0.13 -2.22 -24.26
C HIS A 168 0.09 -3.61 -23.60
N LEU A 169 -0.27 -3.72 -22.33
CA LEU A 169 -0.38 -5.00 -21.62
C LEU A 169 -1.71 -5.71 -21.96
N SER A 170 -1.72 -7.04 -21.84
CA SER A 170 -2.96 -7.81 -21.98
C SER A 170 -3.93 -7.55 -20.81
N SER A 171 -5.22 -7.84 -20.98
CA SER A 171 -6.23 -7.71 -19.92
C SER A 171 -5.92 -8.62 -18.73
N TYR A 172 -5.40 -9.81 -19.00
CA TYR A 172 -4.97 -10.78 -17.97
C TYR A 172 -3.73 -10.31 -17.21
N ASP A 173 -2.76 -9.70 -17.90
CA ASP A 173 -1.58 -9.12 -17.24
C ASP A 173 -2.00 -8.00 -16.27
N ILE A 174 -2.88 -7.10 -16.71
CA ILE A 174 -3.41 -6.03 -15.85
C ILE A 174 -4.07 -6.61 -14.60
N ALA A 175 -4.93 -7.60 -14.74
CA ALA A 175 -5.62 -8.24 -13.63
C ALA A 175 -4.62 -8.99 -12.69
N SER A 176 -3.64 -9.69 -13.27
CA SER A 176 -2.59 -10.39 -12.54
C SER A 176 -1.69 -9.43 -11.76
N ILE A 177 -1.29 -8.33 -12.38
CA ILE A 177 -0.49 -7.28 -11.73
C ILE A 177 -1.29 -6.67 -10.58
N TYR A 178 -2.58 -6.36 -10.77
CA TYR A 178 -3.42 -5.81 -9.71
C TYR A 178 -3.51 -6.74 -8.48
N LYS A 179 -3.49 -8.04 -8.64
CA LYS A 179 -3.46 -9.01 -7.54
C LYS A 179 -2.28 -8.77 -6.58
N ARG A 180 -1.16 -8.23 -7.09
CA ARG A 180 0.00 -7.86 -6.27
C ARG A 180 -0.25 -6.68 -5.32
N ARG A 181 -1.35 -5.94 -5.49
CA ARG A 181 -1.76 -4.91 -4.53
C ARG A 181 -1.95 -5.49 -3.12
N TRP A 182 -2.38 -6.74 -3.02
CA TRP A 182 -2.58 -7.43 -1.73
C TRP A 182 -1.32 -7.49 -0.85
N ASP A 183 -0.13 -7.40 -1.43
CA ASP A 183 1.12 -7.45 -0.68
C ASP A 183 1.21 -6.33 0.39
N ILE A 184 0.57 -5.15 0.16
CA ILE A 184 0.57 -4.07 1.15
C ILE A 184 -0.36 -4.37 2.34
N GLU A 185 -1.47 -5.08 2.12
CA GLU A 185 -2.35 -5.53 3.21
C GLU A 185 -1.64 -6.58 4.08
N VAL A 186 -0.89 -7.49 3.47
CA VAL A 186 -0.04 -8.46 4.18
C VAL A 186 1.02 -7.73 5.01
N PHE A 187 1.63 -6.68 4.46
CA PHE A 187 2.58 -5.83 5.19
C PHE A 187 1.92 -5.12 6.38
N PHE A 188 0.73 -4.52 6.21
CA PHE A 188 0.00 -3.92 7.32
C PHE A 188 -0.38 -4.92 8.40
N LYS A 189 -0.77 -6.14 8.01
CA LYS A 189 -1.03 -7.23 8.94
C LYS A 189 0.21 -7.57 9.76
N PHE A 190 1.38 -7.66 9.10
CA PHE A 190 2.66 -7.87 9.76
C PHE A 190 2.97 -6.76 10.78
N LEU A 191 2.89 -5.47 10.39
CA LEU A 191 3.12 -4.35 11.31
C LEU A 191 2.20 -4.40 12.53
N LYS A 192 0.90 -4.65 12.32
CA LYS A 192 -0.12 -4.64 13.39
C LYS A 192 0.00 -5.83 14.32
N GLN A 193 0.37 -7.01 13.82
CA GLN A 193 0.40 -8.25 14.62
C GLN A 193 1.75 -8.52 15.29
N HIS A 194 2.85 -8.08 14.69
CA HIS A 194 4.18 -8.47 15.13
C HIS A 194 5.04 -7.32 15.63
N LEU A 195 4.77 -6.09 15.21
CA LEU A 195 5.58 -4.93 15.61
C LEU A 195 4.83 -3.93 16.50
N GLN A 196 3.71 -4.33 17.10
CA GLN A 196 2.94 -3.51 18.04
C GLN A 196 2.62 -2.09 17.51
N PHE A 197 2.36 -1.98 16.22
CA PHE A 197 2.14 -0.73 15.49
C PHE A 197 1.07 0.21 16.09
N LYS A 198 0.30 -0.26 17.07
CA LYS A 198 -0.76 0.51 17.75
C LYS A 198 -0.38 1.02 19.14
N HIS A 199 0.78 0.65 19.65
CA HIS A 199 1.21 0.99 21.01
C HIS A 199 2.20 2.15 20.98
N PHE A 200 1.69 3.38 21.03
CA PHE A 200 2.53 4.56 21.05
C PHE A 200 3.07 4.86 22.45
N ILE A 201 4.34 5.24 22.51
CA ILE A 201 5.01 5.70 23.74
C ILE A 201 4.79 7.20 23.95
N SER A 202 4.33 7.93 22.95
CA SER A 202 4.07 9.37 22.99
C SER A 202 2.76 9.69 22.29
N TYR A 203 2.08 10.73 22.76
CA TYR A 203 0.80 11.19 22.21
C TYR A 203 0.93 12.54 21.46
N ASN A 204 2.14 13.08 21.33
CA ASN A 204 2.38 14.21 20.45
C ASN A 204 2.78 13.72 19.04
N GLN A 205 2.51 14.54 18.03
CA GLN A 205 2.73 14.20 16.63
C GLN A 205 4.18 13.79 16.36
N ASN A 206 5.17 14.55 16.85
CA ASN A 206 6.57 14.25 16.60
C ASN A 206 7.01 12.93 17.23
N GLY A 207 6.60 12.67 18.48
CA GLY A 207 6.92 11.42 19.16
C GLY A 207 6.31 10.21 18.46
N MET A 208 5.07 10.34 17.94
CA MET A 208 4.43 9.29 17.15
C MET A 208 5.14 9.06 15.81
N GLN A 209 5.58 10.13 15.13
CA GLN A 209 6.35 10.01 13.89
C GLN A 209 7.68 9.27 14.14
N VAL A 210 8.42 9.67 15.17
CA VAL A 210 9.68 8.99 15.55
C VAL A 210 9.43 7.51 15.82
N TYR A 211 8.40 7.19 16.61
CA TYR A 211 8.04 5.79 16.90
C TYR A 211 7.75 4.98 15.62
N ILE A 212 6.94 5.55 14.71
CA ILE A 212 6.62 4.89 13.43
C ILE A 212 7.87 4.71 12.57
N TYR A 213 8.75 5.71 12.48
CA TYR A 213 10.00 5.56 11.73
C TYR A 213 10.90 4.47 12.31
N CYS A 214 11.04 4.40 13.64
CA CYS A 214 11.80 3.31 14.29
C CYS A 214 11.18 1.93 13.96
N LEU A 215 9.86 1.81 14.01
CA LEU A 215 9.16 0.58 13.61
C LEU A 215 9.38 0.22 12.14
N LEU A 216 9.36 1.20 11.25
CA LEU A 216 9.59 0.97 9.83
C LEU A 216 11.04 0.55 9.56
N ILE A 217 12.01 1.14 10.26
CA ILE A 217 13.42 0.70 10.17
C ILE A 217 13.53 -0.76 10.61
N ALA A 218 12.95 -1.12 11.75
CA ALA A 218 12.94 -2.51 12.22
C ALA A 218 12.25 -3.45 11.21
N ALA A 219 11.12 -3.03 10.63
CA ALA A 219 10.43 -3.79 9.59
C ALA A 219 11.28 -3.98 8.33
N ILE A 220 11.99 -2.96 7.88
CA ILE A 220 12.90 -3.04 6.72
C ILE A 220 14.04 -4.01 7.00
N LEU A 221 14.70 -3.89 8.14
CA LEU A 221 15.79 -4.80 8.54
C LEU A 221 15.30 -6.25 8.59
N PHE A 222 14.14 -6.48 9.18
CA PHE A 222 13.51 -7.80 9.21
C PHE A 222 13.18 -8.35 7.82
N VAL A 223 12.60 -7.53 6.93
CA VAL A 223 12.27 -7.96 5.56
C VAL A 223 13.53 -8.30 4.77
N ILE A 224 14.58 -7.49 4.90
CA ILE A 224 15.90 -7.78 4.28
C ILE A 224 16.44 -9.11 4.80
N PHE A 225 16.48 -9.30 6.12
CA PHE A 225 16.91 -10.54 6.76
C PHE A 225 16.12 -11.75 6.23
N LYS A 226 14.79 -11.63 6.18
CA LYS A 226 13.91 -12.70 5.67
C LYS A 226 14.19 -13.06 4.22
N ILE A 227 14.41 -12.06 3.35
CA ILE A 227 14.69 -12.27 1.92
C ILE A 227 16.08 -12.89 1.75
N THR A 228 17.10 -12.34 2.41
CA THR A 228 18.49 -12.80 2.31
C THR A 228 18.64 -14.26 2.76
N ASN A 229 17.92 -14.64 3.83
CA ASN A 229 17.94 -16.01 4.37
C ASN A 229 16.88 -16.93 3.73
N LYS A 230 16.15 -16.48 2.70
CA LYS A 230 15.10 -17.24 1.99
C LYS A 230 14.05 -17.87 2.92
N LEU A 231 13.71 -17.18 4.01
CA LEU A 231 12.77 -17.66 5.02
C LEU A 231 11.33 -17.52 4.55
N SER A 232 10.50 -18.55 4.79
CA SER A 232 9.07 -18.52 4.56
C SER A 232 8.33 -18.15 5.84
N GLY A 233 7.14 -17.50 5.69
CA GLY A 233 6.33 -17.06 6.81
C GLY A 233 6.93 -15.86 7.58
N PHE A 234 6.13 -15.26 8.46
CA PHE A 234 6.58 -14.11 9.27
C PHE A 234 6.97 -14.53 10.69
N LYS A 235 6.24 -15.45 11.31
CA LYS A 235 6.40 -15.79 12.73
C LYS A 235 7.76 -16.42 13.03
N ILE A 236 8.12 -17.46 12.27
CA ILE A 236 9.41 -18.17 12.45
C ILE A 236 10.58 -17.27 12.05
N ALA A 237 10.45 -16.55 10.94
CA ALA A 237 11.47 -15.63 10.48
C ALA A 237 11.73 -14.50 11.51
N LEU A 238 10.67 -13.98 12.15
CA LEU A 238 10.81 -12.95 13.19
C LEU A 238 11.51 -13.50 14.43
N LEU A 239 11.18 -14.72 14.88
CA LEU A 239 11.87 -15.36 15.98
C LEU A 239 13.37 -15.50 15.69
N GLN A 240 13.75 -16.02 14.51
CA GLN A 240 15.16 -16.14 14.12
C GLN A 240 15.85 -14.77 14.03
N PHE A 241 15.18 -13.76 13.48
CA PHE A 241 15.70 -12.40 13.42
C PHE A 241 15.97 -11.83 14.83
N THR A 242 15.02 -11.99 15.75
CA THR A 242 15.18 -11.51 17.14
C THR A 242 16.35 -12.18 17.83
N LEU A 243 16.47 -13.51 17.73
CA LEU A 243 17.59 -14.27 18.33
C LEU A 243 18.95 -13.86 17.76
N MET A 244 19.04 -13.63 16.43
CA MET A 244 20.27 -13.15 15.82
C MET A 244 20.62 -11.72 16.24
N LEU A 245 19.60 -10.85 16.34
CA LEU A 245 19.80 -9.47 16.78
C LEU A 245 20.28 -9.40 18.23
N GLU A 246 19.70 -10.19 19.14
CA GLU A 246 20.13 -10.30 20.54
C GLU A 246 21.59 -10.74 20.64
N LYS A 247 21.98 -11.78 19.87
CA LYS A 247 23.38 -12.22 19.82
C LYS A 247 24.34 -11.11 19.36
N ALA A 248 23.96 -10.39 18.30
CA ALA A 248 24.77 -9.29 17.78
C ALA A 248 24.94 -8.17 18.83
N ILE A 249 23.85 -7.77 19.46
CA ILE A 249 23.85 -6.72 20.50
C ILE A 249 24.74 -7.13 21.68
N ILE A 250 24.63 -8.38 22.17
CA ILE A 250 25.45 -8.85 23.30
C ILE A 250 26.92 -8.85 22.93
N LYS A 251 27.28 -9.31 21.72
CA LYS A 251 28.68 -9.25 21.24
C LYS A 251 29.20 -7.82 21.21
N ASP A 252 28.41 -6.88 20.68
CA ASP A 252 28.80 -5.46 20.62
C ASP A 252 29.00 -4.87 22.03
N ILE A 253 28.10 -5.17 22.98
CA ILE A 253 28.24 -4.75 24.37
C ILE A 253 29.54 -5.26 24.98
N VAL A 254 29.89 -6.54 24.75
CA VAL A 254 31.15 -7.14 25.25
C VAL A 254 32.37 -6.43 24.65
N ILE A 255 32.33 -6.15 23.33
CA ILE A 255 33.44 -5.41 22.66
C ILE A 255 33.59 -4.01 23.26
N PHE A 256 32.49 -3.25 23.38
CA PHE A 256 32.49 -1.89 23.95
C PHE A 256 32.96 -1.87 25.42
N SER A 257 32.75 -2.99 26.15
CA SER A 257 33.19 -3.13 27.53
C SER A 257 34.66 -3.66 27.62
N GLY A 258 35.38 -3.81 26.51
CA GLY A 258 36.75 -4.29 26.48
C GLY A 258 36.92 -5.82 26.65
N GLY A 259 35.80 -6.57 26.54
CA GLY A 259 35.80 -8.02 26.64
C GLY A 259 36.05 -8.72 25.30
N ASN A 260 36.25 -10.05 25.34
CA ASN A 260 36.38 -10.87 24.15
C ASN A 260 35.02 -11.48 23.76
N PRO A 261 34.44 -11.10 22.61
CA PRO A 261 33.12 -11.58 22.17
C PRO A 261 33.11 -13.08 21.79
N GLU A 262 34.28 -13.69 21.53
CA GLU A 262 34.35 -15.11 21.21
C GLU A 262 34.15 -16.01 22.44
N LEU A 263 34.36 -15.46 23.63
CA LEU A 263 34.11 -16.15 24.89
C LEU A 263 32.63 -16.13 25.33
N VAL A 264 31.77 -15.41 24.60
CA VAL A 264 30.36 -15.34 24.91
C VAL A 264 29.64 -16.55 24.30
N GLU A 265 29.52 -17.61 25.06
CA GLU A 265 28.65 -18.75 24.77
C GLU A 265 27.21 -18.34 25.10
N LEU A 266 26.44 -17.93 24.11
CA LEU A 266 24.98 -17.79 24.25
C LEU A 266 24.34 -19.18 24.11
N ARG A 267 24.02 -19.81 25.24
CA ARG A 267 23.16 -20.99 25.28
C ARG A 267 21.74 -20.51 24.93
N LEU A 268 21.29 -20.86 23.75
CA LEU A 268 19.91 -20.68 23.28
C LEU A 268 19.12 -21.95 23.52
#